data_bda0a180f076bfc6c874357758fd521e
#
_entry.id   bda0a180f076bfc6c874357758fd521e
#
_cell.length_a   1.000
_cell.length_b   1.000
_cell.length_c   1.000
_cell.angle_alpha   90.00
_cell.angle_beta   90.00
_cell.angle_gamma   90.00
#
_symmetry.space_group_name_H-M   'P 1'
#
loop_
_entity.id
_entity.type
_entity.pdbx_description
1 polymer ?
#
loop_
_entity_poly.entity_id
_entity_poly.type
_entity_poly.pdbx_seq_one_letter_code
_entity_poly.pdbx_strand_id
1 'polypeptide(L)'
;MRLVHSYSRMVGTVIWRATGDDQIVEDLSQETFLRVFRAMGYFDSRGKLSTWIYTIANRVAIDHLRKNSRWREESLTDESGTDLKRAVSDPESPDPEDALARKEIRGVIQNELALLPETYRLALVYTAIDELDYQTVAAMMDIPVGTLKTYVFRGKKVLKDRITHAMQGHTDVSCG
;
A
#
# COMPACT_ATOMS: atom_id res chain seq x y z
N MET A 1 -11.22 23.08 5.44
CA MET A 1 -9.75 22.95 5.23
C MET A 1 -9.02 22.16 6.33
N ARG A 2 -9.43 22.19 7.61
CA ARG A 2 -8.74 21.44 8.69
C ARG A 2 -8.68 19.92 8.46
N LEU A 3 -9.76 19.31 7.97
CA LEU A 3 -9.84 17.85 7.74
C LEU A 3 -8.81 17.36 6.71
N VAL A 4 -8.71 18.02 5.56
CA VAL A 4 -7.72 17.67 4.52
C VAL A 4 -6.32 17.74 5.11
N HIS A 5 -5.96 18.82 5.78
CA HIS A 5 -4.63 19.00 6.38
C HIS A 5 -4.31 17.90 7.41
N SER A 6 -5.30 17.51 8.25
CA SER A 6 -5.08 16.51 9.29
C SER A 6 -4.91 15.08 8.73
N TYR A 7 -5.52 14.77 7.58
CA TYR A 7 -5.56 13.41 7.05
C TYR A 7 -4.82 13.22 5.72
N SER A 8 -4.30 14.28 5.08
CA SER A 8 -3.62 14.19 3.78
C SER A 8 -2.45 13.21 3.78
N ARG A 9 -1.63 13.22 4.82
CA ARG A 9 -0.50 12.30 4.96
C ARG A 9 -0.95 10.84 5.04
N MET A 10 -1.98 10.56 5.84
CA MET A 10 -2.55 9.22 5.97
C MET A 10 -3.13 8.74 4.63
N VAL A 11 -3.94 9.55 3.99
CA VAL A 11 -4.56 9.24 2.69
C VAL A 11 -3.50 8.98 1.63
N GLY A 12 -2.51 9.87 1.49
CA GLY A 12 -1.42 9.68 0.54
C GLY A 12 -0.62 8.40 0.79
N THR A 13 -0.33 8.08 2.06
CA THR A 13 0.36 6.83 2.42
C THR A 13 -0.45 5.60 2.04
N VAL A 14 -1.76 5.60 2.29
CA VAL A 14 -2.67 4.48 1.93
C VAL A 14 -2.68 4.26 0.43
N ILE A 15 -2.86 5.33 -0.34
CA ILE A 15 -2.91 5.27 -1.80
C ILE A 15 -1.59 4.78 -2.36
N TRP A 16 -0.47 5.35 -1.91
CA TRP A 16 0.86 4.96 -2.35
C TRP A 16 1.16 3.48 -2.05
N ARG A 17 0.84 2.98 -0.86
CA ARG A 17 1.01 1.57 -0.50
C ARG A 17 0.21 0.64 -1.42
N ALA A 18 -1.00 1.05 -1.79
CA ALA A 18 -1.87 0.26 -2.64
C ALA A 18 -1.39 0.25 -4.10
N THR A 19 -1.02 1.42 -4.63
CA THR A 19 -0.73 1.59 -6.07
C THR A 19 0.74 1.42 -6.42
N GLY A 20 1.63 1.81 -5.51
CA GLY A 20 3.07 1.85 -5.74
C GLY A 20 3.50 2.97 -6.71
N ASP A 21 2.63 3.92 -7.01
CA ASP A 21 2.86 4.99 -8.00
C ASP A 21 2.69 6.37 -7.37
N ASP A 22 3.79 7.13 -7.29
CA ASP A 22 3.80 8.47 -6.71
C ASP A 22 3.03 9.49 -7.55
N GLN A 23 2.97 9.29 -8.88
CA GLN A 23 2.38 10.27 -9.81
C GLN A 23 0.87 10.41 -9.61
N ILE A 24 0.20 9.33 -9.24
CA ILE A 24 -1.25 9.31 -9.07
C ILE A 24 -1.71 9.58 -7.63
N VAL A 25 -0.79 9.65 -6.66
CA VAL A 25 -1.13 9.82 -5.23
C VAL A 25 -1.91 11.12 -5.00
N GLU A 26 -1.52 12.20 -5.64
CA GLU A 26 -2.19 13.49 -5.47
C GLU A 26 -3.62 13.44 -6.00
N ASP A 27 -3.82 12.96 -7.22
CA ASP A 27 -5.13 12.87 -7.88
C ASP A 27 -6.09 11.98 -7.09
N LEU A 28 -5.62 10.80 -6.66
CA LEU A 28 -6.45 9.87 -5.88
C LEU A 28 -6.70 10.39 -4.45
N SER A 29 -5.78 11.16 -3.90
CA SER A 29 -6.01 11.84 -2.61
C SER A 29 -7.11 12.89 -2.73
N GLN A 30 -7.11 13.68 -3.80
CA GLN A 30 -8.17 14.65 -4.09
C GLN A 30 -9.52 13.94 -4.27
N GLU A 31 -9.58 12.88 -5.07
CA GLU A 31 -10.80 12.07 -5.25
C GLU A 31 -11.28 11.48 -3.93
N THR A 32 -10.35 11.00 -3.07
CA THR A 32 -10.69 10.51 -1.73
C THR A 32 -11.39 11.58 -0.91
N PHE A 33 -10.83 12.79 -0.83
CA PHE A 33 -11.46 13.88 -0.06
C PHE A 33 -12.77 14.34 -0.67
N LEU A 34 -12.92 14.34 -1.98
CA LEU A 34 -14.22 14.62 -2.62
C LEU A 34 -15.28 13.60 -2.19
N ARG A 35 -14.94 12.30 -2.18
CA ARG A 35 -15.86 11.24 -1.69
C ARG A 35 -16.16 11.40 -0.20
N VAL A 36 -15.14 11.72 0.60
CA VAL A 36 -15.31 11.99 2.04
C VAL A 36 -16.29 13.14 2.26
N PHE A 37 -16.15 14.27 1.57
CA PHE A 37 -17.05 15.41 1.73
C PHE A 37 -18.47 15.09 1.28
N ARG A 38 -18.66 14.38 0.17
CA ARG A 38 -19.99 13.96 -0.31
C ARG A 38 -20.68 13.00 0.65
N ALA A 39 -19.92 12.13 1.30
CA ALA A 39 -20.45 11.12 2.20
C ALA A 39 -20.45 11.55 3.68
N MET A 40 -19.97 12.74 4.02
CA MET A 40 -19.83 13.21 5.41
C MET A 40 -21.15 13.17 6.19
N GLY A 41 -22.27 13.44 5.53
CA GLY A 41 -23.61 13.38 6.15
C GLY A 41 -24.06 11.97 6.58
N TYR A 42 -23.40 10.93 6.06
CA TYR A 42 -23.67 9.54 6.41
C TYR A 42 -22.65 8.96 7.40
N PHE A 43 -21.69 9.76 7.84
CA PHE A 43 -20.70 9.31 8.82
C PHE A 43 -21.34 9.08 10.18
N ASP A 44 -21.24 7.83 10.68
CA ASP A 44 -21.68 7.50 12.04
C ASP A 44 -20.61 7.94 13.05
N SER A 45 -20.93 8.97 13.84
CA SER A 45 -20.03 9.54 14.84
C SER A 45 -19.62 8.58 15.97
N ARG A 46 -20.23 7.39 16.06
CA ARG A 46 -19.78 6.31 16.98
C ARG A 46 -18.48 5.67 16.53
N GLY A 47 -18.13 5.75 15.23
CA GLY A 47 -16.89 5.28 14.68
C GLY A 47 -15.78 6.34 14.66
N LYS A 48 -14.52 5.89 14.54
CA LYS A 48 -13.38 6.80 14.35
C LYS A 48 -13.39 7.37 12.93
N LEU A 49 -13.36 8.69 12.81
CA LEU A 49 -13.32 9.37 11.52
C LEU A 49 -12.11 8.94 10.68
N SER A 50 -10.95 8.72 11.32
CA SER A 50 -9.75 8.22 10.64
C SER A 50 -9.98 6.88 9.96
N THR A 51 -10.61 5.92 10.63
CA THR A 51 -10.92 4.59 10.07
C THR A 51 -11.89 4.70 8.89
N TRP A 52 -12.87 5.58 8.99
CA TRP A 52 -13.83 5.80 7.92
C TRP A 52 -13.17 6.42 6.67
N ILE A 53 -12.33 7.47 6.84
CA ILE A 53 -11.56 8.07 5.75
C ILE A 53 -10.59 7.05 5.14
N TYR A 54 -9.91 6.26 5.98
CA TYR A 54 -9.03 5.18 5.57
C TYR A 54 -9.74 4.19 4.64
N THR A 55 -10.96 3.76 4.99
CA THR A 55 -11.76 2.85 4.16
C THR A 55 -12.10 3.46 2.80
N ILE A 56 -12.42 4.76 2.75
CA ILE A 56 -12.70 5.46 1.48
C ILE A 56 -11.43 5.53 0.62
N ALA A 57 -10.28 5.86 1.20
CA ALA A 57 -9.00 5.93 0.49
C ALA A 57 -8.63 4.58 -0.15
N ASN A 58 -8.78 3.49 0.60
CA ASN A 58 -8.54 2.14 0.08
C ASN A 58 -9.47 1.78 -1.09
N ARG A 59 -10.75 2.12 -0.98
CA ARG A 59 -11.71 1.89 -2.09
C ARG A 59 -11.33 2.68 -3.33
N VAL A 60 -10.93 3.94 -3.19
CA VAL A 60 -10.47 4.76 -4.32
C VAL A 60 -9.26 4.13 -4.99
N ALA A 61 -8.26 3.69 -4.22
CA ALA A 61 -7.08 3.01 -4.75
C ALA A 61 -7.44 1.72 -5.50
N ILE A 62 -8.28 0.86 -4.91
CA ILE A 62 -8.73 -0.39 -5.53
C ILE A 62 -9.54 -0.12 -6.82
N ASP A 63 -10.44 0.85 -6.79
CA ASP A 63 -11.22 1.24 -7.97
C ASP A 63 -10.32 1.68 -9.13
N HIS A 64 -9.27 2.44 -8.81
CA HIS A 64 -8.27 2.89 -9.79
C HIS A 64 -7.52 1.70 -10.39
N LEU A 65 -7.00 0.81 -9.56
CA LEU A 65 -6.26 -0.37 -10.00
C LEU A 65 -7.12 -1.30 -10.87
N ARG A 66 -8.37 -1.53 -10.49
CA ARG A 66 -9.31 -2.32 -11.29
C ARG A 66 -9.57 -1.73 -12.67
N LYS A 67 -9.69 -0.42 -12.77
CA LYS A 67 -9.84 0.24 -14.07
C LYS A 67 -8.61 0.00 -14.92
N ASN A 68 -7.42 0.16 -14.34
CA ASN A 68 -6.16 0.00 -15.06
C ASN A 68 -5.87 -1.46 -15.44
N SER A 69 -6.23 -2.45 -14.61
CA SER A 69 -6.05 -3.87 -14.95
C SER A 69 -6.92 -4.28 -16.14
N ARG A 70 -8.16 -3.80 -16.22
CA ARG A 70 -9.02 -4.03 -17.41
C ARG A 70 -8.44 -3.45 -18.68
N TRP A 71 -7.77 -2.27 -18.60
CA TRP A 71 -7.08 -1.67 -19.75
C TRP A 71 -5.79 -2.43 -20.10
N ARG A 72 -5.11 -3.07 -19.15
CA ARG A 72 -3.92 -3.90 -19.41
C ARG A 72 -4.25 -5.23 -20.07
N GLU A 73 -5.40 -5.83 -19.81
CA GLU A 73 -5.86 -7.02 -20.54
C GLU A 73 -6.15 -6.72 -22.02
N GLU A 74 -6.52 -5.49 -22.36
CA GLU A 74 -6.70 -5.03 -23.74
C GLU A 74 -5.39 -4.54 -24.39
N SER A 75 -4.35 -4.21 -23.61
CA SER A 75 -3.07 -3.69 -24.10
C SER A 75 -1.91 -4.49 -23.49
N LEU A 76 -1.69 -5.70 -24.03
CA LEU A 76 -0.47 -6.48 -23.77
C LEU A 76 0.69 -5.85 -24.52
N THR A 77 1.34 -4.83 -23.95
CA THR A 77 2.76 -4.43 -24.13
C THR A 77 3.00 -3.11 -23.38
N ASP A 78 3.56 -3.13 -22.19
CA ASP A 78 4.75 -2.32 -21.88
C ASP A 78 5.24 -2.57 -20.42
N GLU A 79 6.52 -2.90 -20.31
CA GLU A 79 7.24 -2.95 -19.05
C GLU A 79 7.66 -1.53 -18.67
N SER A 80 7.05 -0.98 -17.64
CA SER A 80 7.54 0.26 -17.02
C SER A 80 7.73 0.03 -15.53
N GLY A 81 8.97 -0.30 -15.16
CA GLY A 81 9.42 -0.24 -13.78
C GLY A 81 9.44 1.20 -13.29
N THR A 82 8.55 1.56 -12.40
CA THR A 82 8.54 2.87 -11.76
C THR A 82 9.49 2.88 -10.57
N ASP A 83 10.39 3.85 -10.58
CA ASP A 83 11.39 4.13 -9.55
C ASP A 83 10.68 4.61 -8.26
N LEU A 84 10.61 3.73 -7.26
CA LEU A 84 9.90 3.97 -6.00
C LEU A 84 10.87 4.49 -4.94
N LYS A 85 11.10 5.79 -4.90
CA LYS A 85 11.84 6.45 -3.82
C LYS A 85 10.97 7.45 -3.08
N ARG A 86 10.24 7.00 -2.07
CA ARG A 86 9.78 7.92 -1.01
C ARG A 86 9.72 7.23 0.33
N ALA A 87 10.57 7.69 1.25
CA ALA A 87 10.63 7.21 2.62
C ALA A 87 9.40 7.69 3.41
N VAL A 88 8.65 6.76 3.97
CA VAL A 88 7.67 7.04 5.02
C VAL A 88 8.43 7.26 6.32
N SER A 89 8.39 8.48 6.85
CA SER A 89 8.97 8.78 8.16
C SER A 89 8.12 8.20 9.27
N ASP A 90 8.74 7.43 10.14
CA ASP A 90 8.18 6.81 11.34
C ASP A 90 8.52 7.61 12.61
N PRO A 91 7.72 7.50 13.68
CA PRO A 91 8.04 8.16 14.95
C PRO A 91 9.25 7.53 15.65
N GLU A 92 10.05 8.39 16.23
CA GLU A 92 11.29 8.26 16.97
C GLU A 92 11.59 6.91 17.66
N SER A 93 12.73 6.32 17.27
CA SER A 93 13.46 5.33 18.07
C SER A 93 14.60 6.05 18.80
N PRO A 94 14.87 5.74 20.07
CA PRO A 94 15.86 6.45 20.90
C PRO A 94 17.34 6.16 20.54
N ASP A 95 17.63 5.22 19.61
CA ASP A 95 18.99 4.91 19.16
C ASP A 95 19.16 5.20 17.66
N PRO A 96 20.06 6.12 17.27
CA PRO A 96 20.24 6.55 15.88
C PRO A 96 20.81 5.44 14.97
N GLU A 97 21.63 4.51 15.44
CA GLU A 97 22.18 3.41 14.62
C GLU A 97 21.11 2.36 14.34
N ASP A 98 20.33 1.98 15.36
CA ASP A 98 19.19 1.09 15.21
C ASP A 98 18.08 1.70 14.32
N ALA A 99 17.89 3.00 14.38
CA ALA A 99 16.92 3.71 13.55
C ALA A 99 17.32 3.70 12.08
N LEU A 100 18.62 3.85 11.77
CA LEU A 100 19.11 3.81 10.39
C LEU A 100 18.98 2.40 9.79
N ALA A 101 19.43 1.38 10.51
CA ALA A 101 19.31 -0.02 10.06
C ALA A 101 17.85 -0.44 9.82
N ARG A 102 16.94 -0.06 10.72
CA ARG A 102 15.50 -0.31 10.56
C ARG A 102 14.92 0.43 9.34
N LYS A 103 15.38 1.65 9.07
CA LYS A 103 14.95 2.44 7.91
C LYS A 103 15.41 1.78 6.60
N GLU A 104 16.64 1.28 6.55
CA GLU A 104 17.16 0.56 5.38
C GLU A 104 16.38 -0.73 5.12
N ILE A 105 16.20 -1.57 6.14
CA ILE A 105 15.41 -2.82 6.04
C ILE A 105 13.98 -2.51 5.59
N ARG A 106 13.37 -1.47 6.15
CA ARG A 106 12.02 -1.05 5.77
C ARG A 106 11.97 -0.59 4.32
N GLY A 107 12.98 0.15 3.84
CA GLY A 107 13.11 0.55 2.46
C GLY A 107 13.19 -0.65 1.52
N VAL A 108 13.99 -1.67 1.85
CA VAL A 108 14.08 -2.92 1.08
C VAL A 108 12.71 -3.61 1.02
N ILE A 109 12.03 -3.77 2.16
CA ILE A 109 10.72 -4.42 2.21
C ILE A 109 9.70 -3.66 1.34
N GLN A 110 9.68 -2.33 1.41
CA GLN A 110 8.76 -1.51 0.61
C GLN A 110 9.03 -1.63 -0.88
N ASN A 111 10.29 -1.61 -1.30
CA ASN A 111 10.67 -1.78 -2.70
C ASN A 111 10.25 -3.17 -3.21
N GLU A 112 10.55 -4.23 -2.45
CA GLU A 112 10.20 -5.59 -2.87
C GLU A 112 8.68 -5.82 -2.86
N LEU A 113 7.95 -5.16 -1.95
CA LEU A 113 6.49 -5.19 -1.92
C LEU A 113 5.89 -4.54 -3.17
N ALA A 114 6.47 -3.43 -3.62
CA ALA A 114 6.02 -2.72 -4.81
C ALA A 114 6.20 -3.52 -6.10
N LEU A 115 7.19 -4.41 -6.13
CA LEU A 115 7.47 -5.31 -7.26
C LEU A 115 6.60 -6.59 -7.27
N LEU A 116 5.76 -6.79 -6.25
CA LEU A 116 4.82 -7.91 -6.24
C LEU A 116 3.68 -7.68 -7.24
N PRO A 117 3.10 -8.78 -7.79
CA PRO A 117 1.81 -8.69 -8.46
C PRO A 117 0.79 -7.96 -7.58
N GLU A 118 0.01 -7.07 -8.19
CA GLU A 118 -0.94 -6.19 -7.50
C GLU A 118 -1.84 -6.92 -6.49
N THR A 119 -2.40 -8.06 -6.88
CA THR A 119 -3.28 -8.86 -6.01
C THR A 119 -2.58 -9.36 -4.74
N TYR A 120 -1.29 -9.74 -4.85
CA TYR A 120 -0.50 -10.18 -3.70
C TYR A 120 -0.09 -8.99 -2.83
N ARG A 121 0.31 -7.88 -3.46
CA ARG A 121 0.66 -6.65 -2.76
C ARG A 121 -0.51 -6.13 -1.94
N LEU A 122 -1.69 -5.96 -2.54
CA LEU A 122 -2.90 -5.51 -1.85
C LEU A 122 -3.28 -6.43 -0.69
N ALA A 123 -3.26 -7.76 -0.94
CA ALA A 123 -3.57 -8.73 0.10
C ALA A 123 -2.62 -8.61 1.30
N LEU A 124 -1.31 -8.43 1.07
CA LEU A 124 -0.33 -8.28 2.14
C LEU A 124 -0.43 -6.92 2.84
N VAL A 125 -0.56 -5.82 2.08
CA VAL A 125 -0.68 -4.48 2.66
C VAL A 125 -1.87 -4.43 3.61
N TYR A 126 -3.04 -4.85 3.17
CA TYR A 126 -4.24 -4.72 3.99
C TYR A 126 -4.30 -5.70 5.17
N THR A 127 -3.80 -6.93 5.01
CA THR A 127 -3.88 -7.93 6.09
C THR A 127 -2.71 -7.90 7.06
N ALA A 128 -1.49 -7.60 6.59
CA ALA A 128 -0.28 -7.70 7.40
C ALA A 128 0.30 -6.34 7.85
N ILE A 129 0.07 -5.27 7.08
CA ILE A 129 0.58 -3.93 7.41
C ILE A 129 -0.52 -3.09 8.07
N ASP A 130 -1.72 -3.11 7.48
CA ASP A 130 -2.87 -2.33 7.96
C ASP A 130 -3.74 -3.12 8.96
N GLU A 131 -3.40 -4.39 9.20
CA GLU A 131 -4.01 -5.29 10.20
C GLU A 131 -5.54 -5.41 10.07
N LEU A 132 -6.07 -5.29 8.84
CA LEU A 132 -7.49 -5.46 8.59
C LEU A 132 -7.86 -6.95 8.63
N ASP A 133 -9.06 -7.24 9.09
CA ASP A 133 -9.58 -8.60 9.09
C ASP A 133 -9.83 -9.12 7.66
N TYR A 134 -9.74 -10.44 7.49
CA TYR A 134 -9.83 -11.09 6.17
C TYR A 134 -11.19 -10.90 5.49
N GLN A 135 -12.27 -10.74 6.24
CA GLN A 135 -13.59 -10.53 5.67
C GLN A 135 -13.70 -9.13 5.09
N THR A 136 -13.22 -8.13 5.82
CA THR A 136 -13.15 -6.75 5.35
C THR A 136 -12.31 -6.62 4.09
N VAL A 137 -11.09 -7.20 4.08
CA VAL A 137 -10.20 -7.14 2.91
C VAL A 137 -10.79 -7.87 1.71
N ALA A 138 -11.38 -9.05 1.91
CA ALA A 138 -12.02 -9.82 0.84
C ALA A 138 -13.19 -9.03 0.22
N ALA A 139 -14.01 -8.38 1.05
CA ALA A 139 -15.09 -7.50 0.57
C ALA A 139 -14.56 -6.27 -0.17
N MET A 140 -13.47 -5.66 0.30
CA MET A 140 -12.81 -4.52 -0.38
C MET A 140 -12.25 -4.93 -1.75
N MET A 141 -11.62 -6.11 -1.82
CA MET A 141 -11.04 -6.65 -3.06
C MET A 141 -12.07 -7.36 -3.94
N ASP A 142 -13.33 -7.51 -3.49
CA ASP A 142 -14.42 -8.22 -4.18
C ASP A 142 -14.03 -9.64 -4.61
N ILE A 143 -13.44 -10.38 -3.68
CA ILE A 143 -12.99 -11.76 -3.86
C ILE A 143 -13.44 -12.62 -2.67
N PRO A 144 -13.58 -13.94 -2.85
CA PRO A 144 -13.84 -14.85 -1.74
C PRO A 144 -12.70 -14.84 -0.71
N VAL A 145 -13.03 -14.98 0.58
CA VAL A 145 -12.02 -15.05 1.67
C VAL A 145 -10.99 -16.17 1.44
N GLY A 146 -11.40 -17.29 0.85
CA GLY A 146 -10.49 -18.40 0.49
C GLY A 146 -9.45 -17.98 -0.55
N THR A 147 -9.85 -17.18 -1.55
CA THR A 147 -8.95 -16.60 -2.54
C THR A 147 -7.96 -15.62 -1.90
N LEU A 148 -8.46 -14.74 -1.01
CA LEU A 148 -7.60 -13.83 -0.26
C LEU A 148 -6.54 -14.57 0.55
N LYS A 149 -6.92 -15.63 1.28
CA LYS A 149 -5.96 -16.48 2.01
C LYS A 149 -4.86 -17.03 1.10
N THR A 150 -5.23 -17.46 -0.09
CA THR A 150 -4.28 -17.94 -1.10
C THR A 150 -3.33 -16.84 -1.56
N TYR A 151 -3.85 -15.62 -1.80
CA TYR A 151 -3.02 -14.47 -2.19
C TYR A 151 -2.06 -14.07 -1.08
N VAL A 152 -2.50 -14.02 0.17
CA VAL A 152 -1.63 -13.76 1.33
C VAL A 152 -0.53 -14.81 1.45
N PHE A 153 -0.87 -16.09 1.34
CA PHE A 153 0.09 -17.18 1.43
C PHE A 153 1.16 -17.11 0.32
N ARG A 154 0.72 -16.99 -0.93
CA ARG A 154 1.62 -16.89 -2.10
C ARG A 154 2.43 -15.60 -2.06
N GLY A 155 1.81 -14.48 -1.73
CA GLY A 155 2.47 -13.20 -1.60
C GLY A 155 3.58 -13.20 -0.55
N LYS A 156 3.35 -13.79 0.63
CA LYS A 156 4.38 -13.96 1.65
C LYS A 156 5.57 -14.78 1.16
N LYS A 157 5.32 -15.86 0.42
CA LYS A 157 6.37 -16.70 -0.13
C LYS A 157 7.22 -15.93 -1.13
N VAL A 158 6.60 -15.28 -2.12
CA VAL A 158 7.31 -14.50 -3.14
C VAL A 158 8.08 -13.35 -2.49
N LEU A 159 7.47 -12.62 -1.55
CA LEU A 159 8.13 -11.51 -0.85
C LEU A 159 9.36 -11.98 -0.07
N LYS A 160 9.24 -13.11 0.65
CA LYS A 160 10.37 -13.70 1.38
C LYS A 160 11.54 -14.03 0.45
N ASP A 161 11.26 -14.71 -0.67
CA ASP A 161 12.29 -15.10 -1.63
C ASP A 161 13.00 -13.86 -2.21
N ARG A 162 12.24 -12.82 -2.55
CA ARG A 162 12.78 -11.54 -3.06
C ARG A 162 13.63 -10.80 -2.03
N ILE A 163 13.15 -10.66 -0.79
CA ILE A 163 13.93 -10.02 0.29
C ILE A 163 15.23 -10.78 0.54
N THR A 164 15.18 -12.11 0.56
CA THR A 164 16.38 -12.94 0.75
C THR A 164 17.42 -12.68 -0.35
N HIS A 165 16.99 -12.58 -1.61
CA HIS A 165 17.89 -12.24 -2.72
C HIS A 165 18.44 -10.82 -2.62
N ALA A 166 17.60 -9.84 -2.29
CA ALA A 166 18.03 -8.45 -2.15
C ALA A 166 19.06 -8.27 -1.03
N MET A 167 18.90 -8.98 0.10
CA MET A 167 19.84 -8.92 1.22
C MET A 167 21.16 -9.65 0.93
N GLN A 168 21.15 -10.73 0.15
CA GLN A 168 22.36 -11.44 -0.27
C GLN A 168 23.20 -10.62 -1.25
N GLY A 169 22.57 -9.88 -2.17
CA GLY A 169 23.26 -8.99 -3.10
C GLY A 169 23.96 -7.79 -2.44
N HIS A 170 23.55 -7.40 -1.23
CA HIS A 170 24.21 -6.33 -0.47
C HIS A 170 25.45 -6.79 0.30
N THR A 171 25.57 -8.08 0.61
CA THR A 171 26.74 -8.64 1.30
C THR A 171 27.95 -8.86 0.39
N ASP A 172 27.75 -9.02 -0.91
CA ASP A 172 28.85 -9.24 -1.87
C ASP A 172 29.58 -7.94 -2.31
N VAL A 173 29.02 -6.76 -2.05
CA VAL A 173 29.64 -5.47 -2.44
C VAL A 173 30.54 -4.90 -1.36
N SER A 174 30.57 -5.47 -0.14
CA SER A 174 31.35 -4.95 1.01
C SER A 174 32.69 -5.66 1.21
N CYS A 175 33.12 -6.51 0.26
CA CYS A 175 34.40 -7.24 0.34
C CYS A 175 35.17 -7.12 -0.98
N GLY A 176 35.50 -5.86 -1.38
CA GLY A 176 36.34 -5.54 -2.51
C GLY A 176 37.21 -4.32 -2.22
#